data_2704a0ea6b105935cb84df639df0cfd1
#
_entry.id   2704a0ea6b105935cb84df639df0cfd1
#
_cell.length_a   1.000
_cell.length_b   1.000
_cell.length_c   1.000
_cell.angle_alpha   90.00
_cell.angle_beta   90.00
_cell.angle_gamma   90.00
#
_symmetry.space_group_name_H-M   'P 1'
#
loop_
_entity.id
_entity.type
_entity.pdbx_description
1 polymer ?
#
loop_
_entity_poly.entity_id
_entity_poly.type
_entity_poly.pdbx_seq_one_letter_code
_entity_poly.pdbx_strand_id
1 'polypeptide(L)'
;MDPWTRGATALIPAAGTDPAQLALLMKRFEATIFAAAPGVFRQVLKFPVPEMPALRHTLAAGEKLSEALRDRWREATGTDIYEAYGMSECSTFISSAPGRPALPGTLGRPQVGRRVAILGDDGAPVPLDSEGTIAIDRNDPGLMLRYVGAPEATAEKFSGDWYLTGDRGAMDGDGHITYLGRDDDMMNAGGYRVSPLEVEAALAGLPGVIELAVTDIAVKEDVRIVAAFYTAEAELDEEVLKSAASERLARYKCPRTFVRIDALPRNPNGKLQRKALKDHVLNG
;
A
#
# COMPACT_ATOMS: atom_id res chain seq x y z
N MET A 1 1.55 14.34 -11.96
CA MET A 1 1.44 15.62 -12.71
C MET A 1 2.72 15.78 -13.49
N ASP A 2 2.63 16.05 -14.75
CA ASP A 2 3.80 16.25 -15.60
C ASP A 2 4.47 17.59 -15.23
N PRO A 3 5.73 17.61 -14.77
CA PRO A 3 6.41 18.84 -14.43
C PRO A 3 6.51 19.81 -15.59
N TRP A 4 6.58 19.34 -16.82
CA TRP A 4 6.70 20.18 -18.02
C TRP A 4 5.44 21.01 -18.30
N THR A 5 4.26 20.53 -17.97
CA THR A 5 3.01 21.30 -18.10
C THR A 5 2.99 22.55 -17.20
N ARG A 6 3.89 22.60 -16.22
CA ARG A 6 4.06 23.72 -15.28
C ARG A 6 5.38 24.46 -15.48
N GLY A 7 6.10 24.21 -16.57
CA GLY A 7 7.41 24.81 -16.84
C GLY A 7 8.50 24.40 -15.85
N ALA A 8 8.32 23.28 -15.16
CA ALA A 8 9.27 22.76 -14.18
C ALA A 8 10.28 21.82 -14.84
N THR A 9 11.44 21.64 -14.19
CA THR A 9 12.47 20.68 -14.61
C THR A 9 12.26 19.35 -13.88
N ALA A 10 12.31 18.24 -14.63
CA ALA A 10 12.35 16.90 -14.06
C ALA A 10 13.81 16.45 -13.88
N LEU A 11 14.16 16.06 -12.66
CA LEU A 11 15.43 15.43 -12.34
C LEU A 11 15.20 13.92 -12.25
N ILE A 12 15.81 13.16 -13.14
CA ILE A 12 15.68 11.71 -13.19
C ILE A 12 17.06 11.12 -12.88
N PRO A 13 17.21 10.45 -11.72
CA PRO A 13 18.47 9.78 -11.38
C PRO A 13 18.75 8.65 -12.38
N ALA A 14 20.02 8.39 -12.64
CA ALA A 14 20.43 7.26 -13.47
C ALA A 14 20.03 5.93 -12.81
N ALA A 15 19.78 4.90 -13.63
CA ALA A 15 19.53 3.56 -13.10
C ALA A 15 20.69 3.10 -12.22
N GLY A 16 20.38 2.52 -11.05
CA GLY A 16 21.38 2.08 -10.09
C GLY A 16 22.00 3.19 -9.22
N THR A 17 21.45 4.42 -9.26
CA THR A 17 21.89 5.48 -8.33
C THR A 17 21.73 4.99 -6.89
N ASP A 18 22.81 5.07 -6.12
CA ASP A 18 22.81 4.71 -4.69
C ASP A 18 21.82 5.61 -3.91
N PRO A 19 20.91 5.03 -3.13
CA PRO A 19 20.00 5.79 -2.27
C PRO A 19 20.68 6.82 -1.37
N ALA A 20 21.92 6.58 -0.93
CA ALA A 20 22.73 7.54 -0.17
C ALA A 20 22.98 8.84 -0.95
N GLN A 21 23.03 8.78 -2.27
CA GLN A 21 23.27 9.93 -3.12
C GLN A 21 21.99 10.73 -3.43
N LEU A 22 20.81 10.15 -3.27
CA LEU A 22 19.55 10.82 -3.65
C LEU A 22 19.33 12.11 -2.84
N ALA A 23 19.55 12.08 -1.53
CA ALA A 23 19.40 13.26 -0.70
C ALA A 23 20.42 14.37 -1.06
N LEU A 24 21.65 13.99 -1.41
CA LEU A 24 22.67 14.92 -1.89
C LEU A 24 22.33 15.53 -3.26
N LEU A 25 21.76 14.73 -4.16
CA LEU A 25 21.27 15.21 -5.45
C LEU A 25 20.11 16.20 -5.27
N MET A 26 19.14 15.88 -4.41
CA MET A 26 18.02 16.78 -4.10
C MET A 26 18.55 18.13 -3.57
N LYS A 27 19.50 18.12 -2.65
CA LYS A 27 20.15 19.33 -2.12
C LYS A 27 20.89 20.10 -3.23
N ARG A 28 21.73 19.42 -4.01
CA ARG A 28 22.58 20.03 -5.04
C ARG A 28 21.78 20.74 -6.12
N PHE A 29 20.66 20.14 -6.52
CA PHE A 29 19.79 20.67 -7.58
C PHE A 29 18.59 21.46 -7.05
N GLU A 30 18.58 21.77 -5.74
CA GLU A 30 17.50 22.52 -5.08
C GLU A 30 16.10 21.96 -5.43
N ALA A 31 15.98 20.62 -5.38
CA ALA A 31 14.72 19.96 -5.70
C ALA A 31 13.60 20.45 -4.78
N THR A 32 12.49 20.87 -5.38
CA THR A 32 11.35 21.41 -4.65
C THR A 32 10.31 20.37 -4.32
N ILE A 33 10.27 19.28 -5.08
CA ILE A 33 9.37 18.14 -4.90
C ILE A 33 10.18 16.85 -5.12
N PHE A 34 10.01 15.88 -4.23
CA PHE A 34 10.56 14.54 -4.40
C PHE A 34 9.41 13.53 -4.55
N ALA A 35 9.42 12.72 -5.59
CA ALA A 35 8.43 11.69 -5.84
C ALA A 35 9.10 10.32 -5.95
N ALA A 36 8.68 9.36 -5.13
CA ALA A 36 9.26 8.01 -5.11
C ALA A 36 8.29 6.98 -4.50
N ALA A 37 8.61 5.70 -4.66
CA ALA A 37 7.93 4.64 -3.90
C ALA A 37 8.37 4.67 -2.42
N PRO A 38 7.53 4.23 -1.46
CA PRO A 38 7.87 4.15 -0.03
C PRO A 38 9.17 3.42 0.27
N GLY A 39 9.52 2.40 -0.53
CA GLY A 39 10.79 1.70 -0.44
C GLY A 39 12.02 2.60 -0.58
N VAL A 40 11.97 3.59 -1.48
CA VAL A 40 13.06 4.54 -1.70
C VAL A 40 13.23 5.47 -0.51
N PHE A 41 12.14 5.97 0.08
CA PHE A 41 12.20 6.76 1.32
C PHE A 41 12.86 5.99 2.46
N ARG A 42 12.50 4.71 2.63
CA ARG A 42 13.14 3.82 3.62
C ARG A 42 14.65 3.69 3.40
N GLN A 43 15.09 3.59 2.15
CA GLN A 43 16.52 3.50 1.83
C GLN A 43 17.26 4.83 2.08
N VAL A 44 16.69 5.95 1.66
CA VAL A 44 17.28 7.28 1.91
C VAL A 44 17.46 7.52 3.42
N LEU A 45 16.47 7.17 4.24
CA LEU A 45 16.51 7.33 5.70
C LEU A 45 17.48 6.39 6.45
N LYS A 46 18.16 5.48 5.74
CA LYS A 46 19.28 4.72 6.33
C LYS A 46 20.57 5.54 6.44
N PHE A 47 20.63 6.66 5.76
CA PHE A 47 21.79 7.54 5.69
C PHE A 47 21.47 8.92 6.30
N PRO A 48 22.48 9.69 6.70
CA PRO A 48 22.27 11.08 7.12
C PRO A 48 21.59 11.89 6.01
N VAL A 49 20.47 12.53 6.32
CA VAL A 49 19.74 13.37 5.39
C VAL A 49 20.21 14.82 5.58
N PRO A 50 20.78 15.48 4.55
CA PRO A 50 21.22 16.87 4.66
C PRO A 50 20.02 17.81 4.69
N GLU A 51 20.19 19.01 5.21
CA GLU A 51 19.22 20.09 5.08
C GLU A 51 18.91 20.39 3.62
N MET A 52 17.63 20.43 3.28
CA MET A 52 17.11 20.66 1.92
C MET A 52 16.06 21.79 1.94
N PRO A 53 16.48 23.06 2.12
CA PRO A 53 15.54 24.17 2.33
C PRO A 53 14.63 24.45 1.14
N ALA A 54 15.00 24.00 -0.05
CA ALA A 54 14.15 24.12 -1.24
C ALA A 54 13.04 23.06 -1.30
N LEU A 55 13.18 21.93 -0.58
CA LEU A 55 12.19 20.84 -0.61
C LEU A 55 10.92 21.27 0.11
N ARG A 56 9.81 21.36 -0.63
CA ARG A 56 8.51 21.82 -0.11
C ARG A 56 7.64 20.69 0.40
N HIS A 57 7.61 19.59 -0.32
CA HIS A 57 6.86 18.39 0.04
C HIS A 57 7.28 17.20 -0.83
N THR A 58 6.84 16.02 -0.44
CA THR A 58 7.17 14.79 -1.16
C THR A 58 5.92 13.99 -1.51
N LEU A 59 6.02 13.17 -2.55
CA LEU A 59 4.94 12.34 -3.06
C LEU A 59 5.33 10.87 -3.00
N ALA A 60 4.45 10.03 -2.49
CA ALA A 60 4.63 8.59 -2.49
C ALA A 60 3.50 7.88 -3.25
N ALA A 61 3.85 6.87 -4.04
CA ALA A 61 2.89 6.03 -4.75
C ALA A 61 3.43 4.62 -4.95
N GLY A 62 2.53 3.69 -5.29
CA GLY A 62 2.89 2.32 -5.70
C GLY A 62 2.87 1.28 -4.58
N GLU A 63 3.04 1.69 -3.33
CA GLU A 63 2.95 0.84 -2.14
C GLU A 63 2.24 1.60 -1.02
N LYS A 64 1.72 0.85 -0.02
CA LYS A 64 1.18 1.48 1.19
C LYS A 64 2.28 2.21 1.95
N LEU A 65 2.02 3.45 2.28
CA LEU A 65 2.89 4.28 3.11
C LEU A 65 2.51 4.10 4.59
N SER A 66 3.49 3.70 5.44
CA SER A 66 3.25 3.58 6.87
C SER A 66 3.38 4.93 7.58
N GLU A 67 2.61 5.13 8.66
CA GLU A 67 2.71 6.34 9.49
C GLU A 67 4.11 6.51 10.08
N ALA A 68 4.74 5.43 10.52
CA ALA A 68 6.12 5.48 11.02
C ALA A 68 7.13 6.01 9.97
N LEU A 69 6.91 5.71 8.67
CA LEU A 69 7.75 6.25 7.61
C LEU A 69 7.47 7.74 7.36
N ARG A 70 6.19 8.15 7.44
CA ARG A 70 5.81 9.58 7.36
C ARG A 70 6.48 10.39 8.45
N ASP A 71 6.40 9.92 9.70
CA ASP A 71 6.96 10.61 10.86
C ASP A 71 8.47 10.72 10.78
N ARG A 72 9.17 9.62 10.47
CA ARG A 72 10.61 9.63 10.28
C ARG A 72 11.06 10.57 9.16
N TRP A 73 10.33 10.63 8.07
CA TRP A 73 10.63 11.55 6.98
C TRP A 73 10.43 13.00 7.38
N ARG A 74 9.32 13.30 8.05
CA ARG A 74 9.02 14.64 8.57
C ARG A 74 10.07 15.09 9.57
N GLU A 75 10.50 14.23 10.48
CA GLU A 75 11.57 14.49 11.44
C GLU A 75 12.90 14.79 10.73
N ALA A 76 13.26 14.03 9.70
CA ALA A 76 14.51 14.18 8.98
C ALA A 76 14.55 15.39 8.02
N THR A 77 13.42 15.84 7.47
CA THR A 77 13.37 16.83 6.39
C THR A 77 12.51 18.06 6.68
N GLY A 78 11.65 18.01 7.69
CA GLY A 78 10.64 19.03 7.96
C GLY A 78 9.48 19.04 6.94
N THR A 79 9.39 18.06 6.02
CA THR A 79 8.37 18.01 4.96
C THR A 79 7.47 16.80 5.08
N ASP A 80 6.21 16.94 4.62
CA ASP A 80 5.25 15.85 4.59
C ASP A 80 5.38 14.97 3.35
N ILE A 81 5.03 13.68 3.49
CA ILE A 81 4.82 12.78 2.35
C ILE A 81 3.32 12.73 2.05
N TYR A 82 2.94 13.14 0.86
CA TYR A 82 1.57 13.01 0.34
C TYR A 82 1.45 11.74 -0.47
N GLU A 83 0.44 10.94 -0.15
CA GLU A 83 0.22 9.68 -0.85
C GLU A 83 -0.65 9.89 -2.08
N ALA A 84 -0.31 9.19 -3.15
CA ALA A 84 -1.06 9.15 -4.40
C ALA A 84 -1.34 7.69 -4.74
N TYR A 85 -2.61 7.33 -4.78
CA TYR A 85 -3.07 6.00 -5.14
C TYR A 85 -3.66 6.01 -6.55
N GLY A 86 -3.28 5.01 -7.32
CA GLY A 86 -3.73 4.82 -8.70
C GLY A 86 -3.14 3.58 -9.32
N MET A 87 -3.41 3.38 -10.59
CA MET A 87 -2.96 2.24 -11.37
C MET A 87 -2.73 2.66 -12.83
N SER A 88 -2.06 1.80 -13.61
CA SER A 88 -1.76 2.10 -15.00
C SER A 88 -3.01 2.34 -15.83
N GLU A 89 -4.11 1.70 -15.49
CA GLU A 89 -5.39 1.75 -16.19
C GLU A 89 -6.12 3.08 -16.05
N CYS A 90 -5.87 3.86 -14.99
CA CYS A 90 -6.61 5.10 -14.74
C CYS A 90 -5.75 6.22 -14.16
N SER A 91 -4.42 6.07 -14.14
CA SER A 91 -3.52 7.03 -13.49
C SER A 91 -3.84 7.19 -11.99
N THR A 92 -3.43 8.27 -11.36
CA THR A 92 -3.74 8.58 -9.97
C THR A 92 -5.14 9.18 -9.85
N PHE A 93 -5.97 8.69 -8.93
CA PHE A 93 -7.35 9.15 -8.75
C PHE A 93 -7.75 9.38 -7.28
N ILE A 94 -7.00 8.86 -6.31
CA ILE A 94 -7.13 9.19 -4.89
C ILE A 94 -5.79 9.75 -4.43
N SER A 95 -5.81 10.83 -3.67
CA SER A 95 -4.58 11.42 -3.13
C SER A 95 -4.80 12.30 -1.92
N SER A 96 -3.73 12.49 -1.16
CA SER A 96 -3.56 13.59 -0.23
C SER A 96 -2.77 14.73 -0.87
N ALA A 97 -2.85 15.94 -0.32
CA ALA A 97 -2.14 17.12 -0.81
C ALA A 97 -2.01 18.18 0.31
N PRO A 98 -1.15 19.20 0.16
CA PRO A 98 -1.18 20.37 1.00
C PRO A 98 -2.60 21.00 1.00
N GLY A 99 -3.17 21.28 2.16
CA GLY A 99 -4.54 21.75 2.30
C GLY A 99 -5.65 20.68 2.19
N ARG A 100 -5.29 19.45 1.81
CA ARG A 100 -6.18 18.27 1.81
C ARG A 100 -5.42 17.04 2.32
N PRO A 101 -4.94 17.04 3.58
CA PRO A 101 -4.20 15.92 4.14
C PRO A 101 -5.08 14.68 4.20
N ALA A 102 -4.45 13.49 4.13
CA ALA A 102 -5.12 12.24 4.46
C ALA A 102 -5.32 12.14 5.98
N LEU A 103 -6.40 11.52 6.41
CA LEU A 103 -6.50 11.04 7.79
C LEU A 103 -5.56 9.83 7.99
N PRO A 104 -5.04 9.63 9.21
CA PRO A 104 -4.23 8.44 9.52
C PRO A 104 -4.91 7.16 9.06
N GLY A 105 -4.17 6.29 8.38
CA GLY A 105 -4.68 5.02 7.86
C GLY A 105 -5.47 5.10 6.56
N THR A 106 -5.73 6.30 6.01
CA THR A 106 -6.43 6.48 4.73
C THR A 106 -5.49 6.88 3.59
N LEU A 107 -5.90 6.63 2.36
CA LEU A 107 -5.22 7.10 1.14
C LEU A 107 -5.44 8.61 0.86
N GLY A 108 -6.35 9.23 1.58
CA GLY A 108 -6.90 10.55 1.26
C GLY A 108 -8.25 10.45 0.54
N ARG A 109 -8.52 11.38 -0.37
CA ARG A 109 -9.83 11.53 -1.03
C ARG A 109 -9.71 11.43 -2.54
N PRO A 110 -10.80 11.10 -3.26
CA PRO A 110 -10.84 11.22 -4.70
C PRO A 110 -10.37 12.61 -5.16
N GLN A 111 -9.56 12.66 -6.19
CA GLN A 111 -9.12 13.92 -6.78
C GLN A 111 -10.32 14.67 -7.37
N VAL A 112 -10.24 15.99 -7.42
CA VAL A 112 -11.30 16.84 -7.98
C VAL A 112 -11.62 16.40 -9.41
N GLY A 113 -12.91 16.17 -9.68
CA GLY A 113 -13.39 15.70 -10.98
C GLY A 113 -13.36 14.18 -11.17
N ARG A 114 -12.82 13.41 -10.23
CA ARG A 114 -12.87 11.94 -10.24
C ARG A 114 -14.09 11.44 -9.48
N ARG A 115 -14.82 10.50 -10.04
CA ARG A 115 -15.93 9.82 -9.38
C ARG A 115 -15.49 8.43 -8.98
N VAL A 116 -15.45 8.21 -7.67
CA VAL A 116 -15.06 6.94 -7.04
C VAL A 116 -16.21 6.46 -6.17
N ALA A 117 -16.47 5.17 -6.18
CA ALA A 117 -17.45 4.52 -5.30
C ALA A 117 -16.83 3.27 -4.69
N ILE A 118 -17.45 2.80 -3.61
CA ILE A 118 -17.21 1.49 -3.03
C ILE A 118 -18.41 0.62 -3.41
N LEU A 119 -18.15 -0.49 -4.10
CA LEU A 119 -19.22 -1.38 -4.60
C LEU A 119 -19.28 -2.68 -3.81
N GLY A 120 -20.49 -3.11 -3.54
CA GLY A 120 -20.77 -4.44 -3.00
C GLY A 120 -20.60 -5.55 -4.06
N ASP A 121 -20.80 -6.78 -3.63
CA ASP A 121 -20.68 -7.95 -4.50
C ASP A 121 -21.80 -8.00 -5.57
N ASP A 122 -22.89 -7.25 -5.35
CA ASP A 122 -23.98 -7.04 -6.32
C ASP A 122 -23.66 -5.97 -7.38
N GLY A 123 -22.48 -5.30 -7.26
CA GLY A 123 -22.06 -4.21 -8.14
C GLY A 123 -22.73 -2.86 -7.85
N ALA A 124 -23.53 -2.75 -6.80
CA ALA A 124 -24.13 -1.50 -6.36
C ALA A 124 -23.24 -0.77 -5.34
N PRO A 125 -23.31 0.58 -5.27
CA PRO A 125 -22.62 1.33 -4.22
C PRO A 125 -23.13 0.92 -2.83
N VAL A 126 -22.18 0.66 -1.91
CA VAL A 126 -22.49 0.33 -0.52
C VAL A 126 -22.70 1.60 0.33
N PRO A 127 -23.34 1.50 1.50
CA PRO A 127 -23.38 2.60 2.48
C PRO A 127 -21.97 3.06 2.88
N LEU A 128 -21.86 4.32 3.33
CA LEU A 128 -20.63 4.85 3.89
C LEU A 128 -20.12 3.94 5.03
N ASP A 129 -18.80 3.91 5.22
CA ASP A 129 -18.10 3.07 6.20
C ASP A 129 -18.25 1.56 5.98
N SER A 130 -18.86 1.14 4.86
CA SER A 130 -18.96 -0.26 4.48
C SER A 130 -17.84 -0.66 3.52
N GLU A 131 -17.38 -1.90 3.67
CA GLU A 131 -16.33 -2.47 2.83
C GLU A 131 -16.87 -2.92 1.47
N GLY A 132 -16.07 -2.70 0.43
CA GLY A 132 -16.40 -3.15 -0.91
C GLY A 132 -15.24 -2.98 -1.87
N THR A 133 -15.49 -3.15 -3.15
CA THR A 133 -14.49 -2.93 -4.21
C THR A 133 -14.42 -1.44 -4.54
N ILE A 134 -13.19 -0.89 -4.53
CA ILE A 134 -12.96 0.48 -5.01
C ILE A 134 -13.22 0.50 -6.52
N ALA A 135 -14.09 1.37 -6.96
CA ALA A 135 -14.50 1.49 -8.36
C ALA A 135 -14.45 2.93 -8.86
N ILE A 136 -14.22 3.09 -10.14
CA ILE A 136 -14.08 4.39 -10.83
C ILE A 136 -15.17 4.49 -11.88
N ASP A 137 -15.76 5.68 -12.03
CA ASP A 137 -16.73 5.92 -13.08
C ASP A 137 -16.16 5.56 -14.46
N ARG A 138 -16.93 4.83 -15.26
CA ARG A 138 -16.55 4.39 -16.62
C ARG A 138 -16.18 5.55 -17.53
N ASN A 139 -16.75 6.73 -17.31
CA ASN A 139 -16.51 7.92 -18.11
C ASN A 139 -15.37 8.79 -17.57
N ASP A 140 -14.60 8.29 -16.60
CA ASP A 140 -13.44 9.01 -16.06
C ASP A 140 -12.42 9.27 -17.18
N PRO A 141 -12.00 10.55 -17.39
CA PRO A 141 -11.10 10.91 -18.50
C PRO A 141 -9.70 10.31 -18.38
N GLY A 142 -9.31 9.84 -17.19
CA GLY A 142 -8.02 9.17 -16.97
C GLY A 142 -8.07 7.66 -17.13
N LEU A 143 -9.27 7.09 -17.38
CA LEU A 143 -9.43 5.65 -17.52
C LEU A 143 -8.95 5.18 -18.91
N MET A 144 -8.28 4.03 -18.94
CA MET A 144 -7.88 3.37 -20.19
C MET A 144 -9.08 3.08 -21.08
N LEU A 145 -8.87 3.07 -22.38
CA LEU A 145 -9.91 2.65 -23.33
C LEU A 145 -10.12 1.13 -23.30
N ARG A 146 -9.04 0.36 -23.28
CA ARG A 146 -9.07 -1.10 -23.27
C ARG A 146 -7.67 -1.69 -23.11
N TYR A 147 -7.60 -2.97 -22.78
CA TYR A 147 -6.39 -3.78 -22.98
C TYR A 147 -6.26 -4.15 -24.47
N VAL A 148 -5.12 -3.86 -25.06
CA VAL A 148 -4.88 -4.15 -26.49
C VAL A 148 -4.83 -5.66 -26.71
N GLY A 149 -5.65 -6.15 -27.64
CA GLY A 149 -5.71 -7.58 -27.96
C GLY A 149 -6.42 -8.46 -26.95
N ALA A 150 -7.03 -7.89 -25.87
CA ALA A 150 -7.70 -8.65 -24.81
C ALA A 150 -9.09 -8.06 -24.48
N PRO A 151 -10.08 -8.20 -25.37
CA PRO A 151 -11.41 -7.62 -25.19
C PRO A 151 -12.16 -8.25 -24.00
N GLU A 152 -12.02 -9.55 -23.76
CA GLU A 152 -12.64 -10.26 -22.65
C GLU A 152 -12.10 -9.77 -21.31
N ALA A 153 -10.77 -9.71 -21.16
CA ALA A 153 -10.14 -9.15 -19.96
C ALA A 153 -10.51 -7.68 -19.73
N THR A 154 -10.78 -6.93 -20.81
CA THR A 154 -11.30 -5.56 -20.68
C THR A 154 -12.73 -5.57 -20.15
N ALA A 155 -13.61 -6.40 -20.71
CA ALA A 155 -15.01 -6.49 -20.30
C ALA A 155 -15.16 -6.91 -18.82
N GLU A 156 -14.34 -7.86 -18.35
CA GLU A 156 -14.33 -8.34 -16.95
C GLU A 156 -14.03 -7.23 -15.92
N LYS A 157 -13.39 -6.14 -16.37
CA LYS A 157 -13.07 -5.00 -15.48
C LYS A 157 -14.23 -4.05 -15.27
N PHE A 158 -15.36 -4.25 -15.95
CA PHE A 158 -16.49 -3.33 -15.84
C PHE A 158 -17.73 -4.02 -15.28
N SER A 159 -18.40 -3.34 -14.35
CA SER A 159 -19.72 -3.67 -13.84
C SER A 159 -20.61 -2.44 -14.01
N GLY A 160 -21.57 -2.50 -14.94
CA GLY A 160 -22.43 -1.36 -15.28
C GLY A 160 -21.58 -0.11 -15.66
N ASP A 161 -21.79 0.97 -14.92
CA ASP A 161 -21.08 2.25 -15.12
C ASP A 161 -19.74 2.35 -14.37
N TRP A 162 -19.24 1.25 -13.82
CA TRP A 162 -18.06 1.26 -12.96
C TRP A 162 -16.91 0.39 -13.51
N TYR A 163 -15.71 0.92 -13.46
CA TYR A 163 -14.48 0.17 -13.63
C TYR A 163 -14.04 -0.38 -12.26
N LEU A 164 -13.82 -1.68 -12.18
CA LEU A 164 -13.44 -2.39 -10.96
C LEU A 164 -11.91 -2.41 -10.85
N THR A 165 -11.36 -1.79 -9.81
CA THR A 165 -9.89 -1.76 -9.61
C THR A 165 -9.32 -3.11 -9.21
N GLY A 166 -10.13 -3.97 -8.59
CA GLY A 166 -9.70 -5.21 -7.93
C GLY A 166 -9.08 -4.95 -6.56
N ASP A 167 -9.22 -3.74 -6.03
CA ASP A 167 -8.79 -3.35 -4.70
C ASP A 167 -9.99 -3.15 -3.79
N ARG A 168 -9.87 -3.57 -2.53
CA ARG A 168 -10.88 -3.41 -1.49
C ARG A 168 -10.65 -2.15 -0.69
N GLY A 169 -11.72 -1.51 -0.26
CA GLY A 169 -11.67 -0.31 0.58
C GLY A 169 -13.01 0.02 1.20
N ALA A 170 -13.02 1.09 1.98
CA ALA A 170 -14.21 1.71 2.55
C ALA A 170 -14.09 3.24 2.40
N MET A 171 -15.21 3.94 2.30
CA MET A 171 -15.25 5.40 2.20
C MET A 171 -16.06 5.96 3.35
N ASP A 172 -15.49 6.92 4.08
CA ASP A 172 -16.18 7.61 5.18
C ASP A 172 -17.08 8.75 4.70
N GLY A 173 -17.81 9.37 5.64
CA GLY A 173 -18.73 10.49 5.36
C GLY A 173 -18.05 11.75 4.82
N ASP A 174 -16.75 11.90 5.01
CA ASP A 174 -15.94 13.01 4.49
C ASP A 174 -15.24 12.66 3.17
N GLY A 175 -15.45 11.46 2.66
CA GLY A 175 -14.91 10.95 1.40
C GLY A 175 -13.46 10.45 1.49
N HIS A 176 -12.92 10.20 2.69
CA HIS A 176 -11.62 9.53 2.81
C HIS A 176 -11.78 8.05 2.53
N ILE A 177 -10.81 7.50 1.82
CA ILE A 177 -10.82 6.09 1.44
C ILE A 177 -9.75 5.34 2.21
N THR A 178 -10.18 4.32 2.97
CA THR A 178 -9.32 3.34 3.61
C THR A 178 -9.04 2.21 2.62
N TYR A 179 -7.78 1.86 2.43
CA TYR A 179 -7.36 0.76 1.57
C TYR A 179 -7.21 -0.52 2.40
N LEU A 180 -7.92 -1.56 2.01
CA LEU A 180 -7.94 -2.85 2.71
C LEU A 180 -7.08 -3.94 2.03
N GLY A 181 -6.59 -3.67 0.82
CA GLY A 181 -5.75 -4.59 0.06
C GLY A 181 -6.36 -5.01 -1.26
N ARG A 182 -5.63 -5.89 -1.96
CA ARG A 182 -6.12 -6.52 -3.19
C ARG A 182 -7.21 -7.53 -2.87
N ASP A 183 -8.20 -7.64 -3.74
CA ASP A 183 -9.27 -8.63 -3.60
C ASP A 183 -8.72 -10.07 -3.64
N ASP A 184 -7.71 -10.31 -4.49
CA ASP A 184 -7.00 -11.59 -4.63
C ASP A 184 -6.00 -11.88 -3.50
N ASP A 185 -5.61 -10.88 -2.71
CA ASP A 185 -4.77 -11.04 -1.50
C ASP A 185 -5.60 -11.23 -0.22
N MET A 186 -6.93 -10.98 -0.27
CA MET A 186 -7.78 -11.15 0.91
C MET A 186 -7.75 -12.61 1.38
N MET A 187 -7.55 -12.78 2.68
CA MET A 187 -7.47 -14.09 3.31
C MET A 187 -8.86 -14.62 3.67
N ASN A 188 -9.04 -15.93 3.57
CA ASN A 188 -10.21 -16.62 4.10
C ASN A 188 -9.82 -17.36 5.38
N ALA A 189 -10.33 -16.89 6.53
CA ALA A 189 -10.07 -17.49 7.84
C ALA A 189 -11.38 -17.86 8.53
N GLY A 190 -11.70 -19.16 8.54
CA GLY A 190 -12.91 -19.67 9.20
C GLY A 190 -14.22 -19.08 8.65
N GLY A 191 -14.29 -18.78 7.34
CA GLY A 191 -15.45 -18.18 6.69
C GLY A 191 -15.50 -16.65 6.71
N TYR A 192 -14.49 -16.00 7.33
CA TYR A 192 -14.37 -14.54 7.33
C TYR A 192 -13.34 -14.08 6.29
N ARG A 193 -13.63 -13.00 5.58
CA ARG A 193 -12.65 -12.29 4.77
C ARG A 193 -11.82 -11.38 5.68
N VAL A 194 -10.49 -11.52 5.63
CA VAL A 194 -9.55 -10.80 6.48
C VAL A 194 -8.52 -10.09 5.62
N SER A 195 -8.36 -8.80 5.85
CA SER A 195 -7.32 -8.02 5.18
C SER A 195 -5.94 -8.35 5.77
N PRO A 196 -4.97 -8.80 4.97
CA PRO A 196 -3.59 -8.97 5.46
C PRO A 196 -3.00 -7.65 5.95
N LEU A 197 -3.32 -6.53 5.30
CA LEU A 197 -2.80 -5.21 5.68
C LEU A 197 -3.35 -4.72 7.03
N GLU A 198 -4.58 -5.05 7.36
CA GLU A 198 -5.15 -4.76 8.67
C GLU A 198 -4.41 -5.51 9.77
N VAL A 199 -4.16 -6.80 9.55
CA VAL A 199 -3.43 -7.63 10.51
C VAL A 199 -1.98 -7.14 10.66
N GLU A 200 -1.30 -6.86 9.55
CA GLU A 200 0.06 -6.29 9.55
C GLU A 200 0.15 -4.96 10.29
N ALA A 201 -0.83 -4.07 10.08
CA ALA A 201 -0.88 -2.78 10.76
C ALA A 201 -1.08 -2.93 12.27
N ALA A 202 -1.95 -3.85 12.70
CA ALA A 202 -2.18 -4.13 14.12
C ALA A 202 -0.95 -4.76 14.80
N LEU A 203 -0.16 -5.55 14.07
CA LEU A 203 1.03 -6.22 14.57
C LEU A 203 2.32 -5.40 14.33
N ALA A 204 2.22 -4.22 13.75
CA ALA A 204 3.38 -3.34 13.60
C ALA A 204 4.01 -3.00 14.95
N GLY A 205 5.36 -2.97 14.98
CA GLY A 205 6.11 -2.63 16.19
C GLY A 205 6.13 -3.71 17.26
N LEU A 206 5.85 -4.97 16.94
CA LEU A 206 6.10 -6.09 17.86
C LEU A 206 7.59 -6.14 18.20
N PRO A 207 7.95 -6.29 19.50
CA PRO A 207 9.35 -6.32 19.92
C PRO A 207 10.15 -7.41 19.20
N GLY A 208 11.32 -7.04 18.67
CA GLY A 208 12.20 -7.94 17.93
C GLY A 208 11.84 -8.19 16.48
N VAL A 209 10.64 -7.83 16.03
CA VAL A 209 10.22 -7.95 14.62
C VAL A 209 10.74 -6.78 13.81
N ILE A 210 11.48 -7.07 12.72
CA ILE A 210 12.02 -6.07 11.80
C ILE A 210 11.02 -5.77 10.68
N GLU A 211 10.54 -6.83 9.99
CA GLU A 211 9.49 -6.75 8.97
C GLU A 211 8.48 -7.87 9.21
N LEU A 212 7.23 -7.64 8.83
CA LEU A 212 6.15 -8.61 8.97
C LEU A 212 5.26 -8.57 7.74
N ALA A 213 4.88 -9.75 7.26
CA ALA A 213 3.89 -9.93 6.20
C ALA A 213 2.93 -11.05 6.58
N VAL A 214 1.66 -10.87 6.23
CA VAL A 214 0.60 -11.83 6.60
C VAL A 214 -0.08 -12.35 5.35
N THR A 215 -0.36 -13.65 5.34
CA THR A 215 -1.17 -14.31 4.31
C THR A 215 -1.89 -15.52 4.91
N ASP A 216 -2.82 -16.10 4.17
CA ASP A 216 -3.42 -17.38 4.54
C ASP A 216 -2.62 -18.55 3.93
N ILE A 217 -2.47 -19.60 4.70
CA ILE A 217 -1.85 -20.85 4.26
C ILE A 217 -2.82 -22.03 4.42
N ALA A 218 -2.76 -22.99 3.50
CA ALA A 218 -3.52 -24.22 3.61
C ALA A 218 -2.80 -25.19 4.58
N VAL A 219 -3.50 -25.66 5.60
CA VAL A 219 -2.98 -26.66 6.55
C VAL A 219 -3.58 -28.04 6.31
N LYS A 220 -4.73 -28.10 5.65
CA LYS A 220 -5.43 -29.30 5.19
C LYS A 220 -6.25 -28.91 3.96
N GLU A 221 -6.78 -29.94 3.27
CA GLU A 221 -7.79 -29.74 2.25
C GLU A 221 -8.95 -28.91 2.86
N ASP A 222 -9.31 -27.81 2.22
CA ASP A 222 -10.36 -26.85 2.63
C ASP A 222 -10.14 -26.10 3.97
N VAL A 223 -8.98 -26.24 4.62
CA VAL A 223 -8.67 -25.52 5.85
C VAL A 223 -7.53 -24.54 5.64
N ARG A 224 -7.86 -23.24 5.70
CA ARG A 224 -6.86 -22.17 5.65
C ARG A 224 -6.79 -21.44 6.99
N ILE A 225 -5.58 -21.05 7.36
CA ILE A 225 -5.32 -20.27 8.56
C ILE A 225 -4.54 -19.01 8.21
N VAL A 226 -4.69 -17.98 9.03
CA VAL A 226 -3.84 -16.78 8.95
C VAL A 226 -2.45 -17.15 9.47
N ALA A 227 -1.43 -16.86 8.69
CA ALA A 227 -0.02 -17.03 9.04
C ALA A 227 0.72 -15.69 8.92
N ALA A 228 1.57 -15.39 9.89
CA ALA A 228 2.46 -14.23 9.89
C ALA A 228 3.89 -14.69 9.60
N PHE A 229 4.52 -14.07 8.60
CA PHE A 229 5.92 -14.27 8.26
C PHE A 229 6.70 -13.05 8.72
N TYR A 230 7.79 -13.25 9.46
CA TYR A 230 8.54 -12.15 10.01
C TYR A 230 10.04 -12.30 9.82
N THR A 231 10.76 -11.17 9.78
CA THR A 231 12.20 -11.11 9.85
C THR A 231 12.63 -10.59 11.22
N ALA A 232 13.66 -11.18 11.80
CA ALA A 232 14.21 -10.82 13.09
C ALA A 232 15.67 -11.27 13.18
N GLU A 233 16.48 -10.66 14.05
CA GLU A 233 17.88 -11.08 14.28
C GLU A 233 17.95 -12.51 14.86
N ALA A 234 17.00 -12.87 15.70
CA ALA A 234 16.87 -14.21 16.29
C ALA A 234 15.42 -14.68 16.19
N GLU A 235 15.23 -15.99 16.37
CA GLU A 235 13.88 -16.57 16.48
C GLU A 235 13.19 -16.03 17.73
N LEU A 236 11.91 -15.65 17.58
CA LEU A 236 11.09 -15.11 18.67
C LEU A 236 10.15 -16.20 19.19
N ASP A 237 9.80 -16.10 20.46
CA ASP A 237 8.85 -17.01 21.07
C ASP A 237 7.45 -16.83 20.44
N GLU A 238 6.97 -17.88 19.79
CA GLU A 238 5.69 -17.87 19.07
C GLU A 238 4.50 -17.59 20.00
N GLU A 239 4.54 -18.08 21.23
CA GLU A 239 3.44 -17.87 22.21
C GLU A 239 3.38 -16.39 22.65
N VAL A 240 4.53 -15.72 22.77
CA VAL A 240 4.59 -14.28 23.02
C VAL A 240 3.99 -13.50 21.85
N LEU A 241 4.32 -13.86 20.60
CA LEU A 241 3.76 -13.23 19.42
C LEU A 241 2.25 -13.45 19.30
N LYS A 242 1.76 -14.65 19.58
CA LYS A 242 0.33 -14.99 19.60
C LYS A 242 -0.42 -14.22 20.69
N SER A 243 0.15 -14.12 21.90
CA SER A 243 -0.44 -13.33 22.99
C SER A 243 -0.60 -11.87 22.58
N ALA A 244 0.46 -11.26 22.08
CA ALA A 244 0.44 -9.87 21.61
C ALA A 244 -0.56 -9.65 20.46
N ALA A 245 -0.73 -10.63 19.57
CA ALA A 245 -1.73 -10.58 18.51
C ALA A 245 -3.16 -10.63 19.09
N SER A 246 -3.41 -11.46 20.09
CA SER A 246 -4.72 -11.61 20.72
C SER A 246 -5.20 -10.37 21.47
N GLU A 247 -4.28 -9.52 21.92
CA GLU A 247 -4.58 -8.25 22.57
C GLU A 247 -5.00 -7.14 21.58
N ARG A 248 -4.61 -7.28 20.31
CA ARG A 248 -4.76 -6.22 19.28
C ARG A 248 -5.78 -6.56 18.20
N LEU A 249 -6.13 -7.84 18.05
CA LEU A 249 -6.95 -8.35 16.95
C LEU A 249 -8.10 -9.23 17.47
N ALA A 250 -9.23 -9.18 16.75
CA ALA A 250 -10.29 -10.16 16.94
C ALA A 250 -9.76 -11.59 16.67
N ARG A 251 -10.26 -12.59 17.40
CA ARG A 251 -9.77 -13.98 17.37
C ARG A 251 -9.64 -14.58 15.97
N TYR A 252 -10.56 -14.27 15.06
CA TYR A 252 -10.55 -14.79 13.69
C TYR A 252 -9.50 -14.14 12.81
N LYS A 253 -8.99 -12.94 13.17
CA LYS A 253 -7.91 -12.21 12.49
C LYS A 253 -6.52 -12.58 13.01
N CYS A 254 -6.41 -13.19 14.19
CA CYS A 254 -5.12 -13.52 14.79
C CYS A 254 -4.39 -14.58 13.98
N PRO A 255 -3.09 -14.37 13.64
CA PRO A 255 -2.26 -15.41 13.08
C PRO A 255 -2.23 -16.66 13.99
N ARG A 256 -2.40 -17.81 13.36
CA ARG A 256 -2.32 -19.11 14.05
C ARG A 256 -0.89 -19.63 14.11
N THR A 257 -0.03 -19.11 13.27
CA THR A 257 1.41 -19.41 13.27
C THR A 257 2.22 -18.19 12.87
N PHE A 258 3.43 -18.12 13.43
CA PHE A 258 4.44 -17.11 13.11
C PHE A 258 5.68 -17.83 12.58
N VAL A 259 6.09 -17.51 11.36
CA VAL A 259 7.19 -18.15 10.65
C VAL A 259 8.32 -17.14 10.47
N ARG A 260 9.49 -17.41 11.07
CA ARG A 260 10.68 -16.61 10.81
C ARG A 260 11.24 -16.93 9.42
N ILE A 261 11.57 -15.91 8.66
CA ILE A 261 12.25 -16.02 7.37
C ILE A 261 13.40 -15.02 7.29
N ASP A 262 14.39 -15.30 6.45
CA ASP A 262 15.57 -14.42 6.34
C ASP A 262 15.23 -13.10 5.65
N ALA A 263 14.35 -13.12 4.65
CA ALA A 263 13.86 -11.92 3.97
C ALA A 263 12.46 -12.12 3.42
N LEU A 264 11.63 -11.07 3.43
CA LEU A 264 10.33 -11.08 2.77
C LEU A 264 10.51 -11.07 1.23
N PRO A 265 9.82 -11.96 0.50
CA PRO A 265 9.94 -12.03 -0.95
C PRO A 265 9.38 -10.75 -1.61
N ARG A 266 10.20 -10.12 -2.43
CA ARG A 266 9.84 -8.88 -3.14
C ARG A 266 10.18 -9.00 -4.62
N ASN A 267 9.38 -8.33 -5.46
CA ASN A 267 9.72 -8.21 -6.87
C ASN A 267 10.85 -7.16 -7.09
N PRO A 268 11.40 -7.03 -8.32
CA PRO A 268 12.46 -6.05 -8.61
C PRO A 268 12.10 -4.59 -8.25
N ASN A 269 10.82 -4.27 -8.21
CA ASN A 269 10.32 -2.94 -7.83
C ASN A 269 10.15 -2.79 -6.30
N GLY A 270 10.52 -3.80 -5.49
CA GLY A 270 10.41 -3.79 -4.03
C GLY A 270 9.04 -4.22 -3.48
N LYS A 271 8.04 -4.49 -4.33
CA LYS A 271 6.70 -4.87 -3.89
C LYS A 271 6.68 -6.30 -3.33
N LEU A 272 6.06 -6.47 -2.16
CA LEU A 272 5.86 -7.77 -1.51
C LEU A 272 5.10 -8.76 -2.41
N GLN A 273 5.61 -9.99 -2.51
CA GLN A 273 5.00 -11.10 -3.25
C GLN A 273 4.35 -12.10 -2.28
N ARG A 274 3.10 -11.84 -1.85
CA ARG A 274 2.38 -12.71 -0.89
C ARG A 274 2.20 -14.13 -1.37
N LYS A 275 2.05 -14.33 -2.68
CA LYS A 275 1.94 -15.69 -3.25
C LYS A 275 3.18 -16.53 -2.94
N ALA A 276 4.38 -15.96 -3.02
CA ALA A 276 5.62 -16.67 -2.70
C ALA A 276 5.71 -17.07 -1.21
N LEU A 277 5.07 -16.32 -0.30
CA LEU A 277 4.98 -16.71 1.12
C LEU A 277 4.10 -17.96 1.31
N LYS A 278 3.01 -18.11 0.53
CA LYS A 278 2.15 -19.30 0.58
C LYS A 278 2.94 -20.56 0.18
N ASP A 279 3.81 -20.42 -0.83
CA ASP A 279 4.62 -21.54 -1.36
C ASP A 279 5.76 -21.91 -0.40
N HIS A 280 6.22 -21.01 0.45
CA HIS A 280 7.31 -21.24 1.41
C HIS A 280 6.96 -22.32 2.46
N VAL A 281 5.71 -22.35 2.93
CA VAL A 281 5.23 -23.32 3.94
C VAL A 281 4.92 -24.70 3.32
N LEU A 282 4.66 -24.76 2.02
CA LEU A 282 4.38 -26.03 1.34
C LEU A 282 5.64 -26.82 1.02
N ASN A 283 6.82 -26.19 1.06
CA ASN A 283 8.12 -26.79 0.68
C ASN A 283 9.11 -26.93 1.85
N GLY A 284 8.75 -26.58 3.06
CA GLY A 284 9.51 -26.76 4.29
C GLY A 284 8.84 -27.77 5.22
#